data_81b772505797b6be998ba96678feee92
#
_entry.id   81b772505797b6be998ba96678feee92
#
_cell.length_a   1.000
_cell.length_b   1.000
_cell.length_c   1.000
_cell.angle_alpha   90.00
_cell.angle_beta   90.00
_cell.angle_gamma   90.00
#
_symmetry.space_group_name_H-M   'P 1'
#
loop_
_entity.id
_entity.type
_entity.pdbx_description
1 polymer ?
#
loop_
_entity_poly.entity_id
_entity_poly.type
_entity_poly.pdbx_seq_one_letter_code
_entity_poly.pdbx_strand_id
1 'polypeptide(L)'
;YQLTSDPIAATFRTTGEHTQPLRVAINGFGRIGRNVLRALLERFEVLGRAIHVVAINDLAPADILLHLLKFDSTHGRLSRLGVNAEIVESESGDTSKTELCLTKNNLTYCINMLSEPDPKNLPWQALGVDVVLECTGHFRSYEQATLHIDAGAQQVIIGAAPFDDVDACIVMGVNTDALTLELPIISSVSCTTQALVPLIDTLDKAFGVQSAMMTEIHAVTADQTVLDQAHRDPRRARASGYNIIPTTSSSIAATERVLPAMVGKINGHSIRVPTIDVAAIDVTFVFDTPDVDVETVREVLKSASQAHLHDIMAYTDEPLVSSDFIHQTESLIIDGQQLMQVGGQYKVFAWYD
;
A
#
# COMPACT_ATOMS: atom_id res chain seq x y z
N TYR A 1 16.89 8.73 20.83
CA TYR A 1 15.85 9.39 20.04
C TYR A 1 14.56 9.32 20.83
N GLN A 2 14.07 10.48 21.33
CA GLN A 2 12.77 10.61 21.97
C GLN A 2 11.73 10.66 20.86
N LEU A 3 10.79 9.71 20.85
CA LEU A 3 9.61 9.70 20.00
C LEU A 3 8.76 10.94 20.34
N THR A 4 8.82 11.94 19.49
CA THR A 4 7.85 13.02 19.45
C THR A 4 6.52 12.47 18.97
N SER A 5 5.42 12.92 19.55
CA SER A 5 4.03 12.48 19.31
C SER A 5 3.73 12.28 17.84
N ASP A 6 3.37 11.03 17.46
CA ASP A 6 2.99 10.60 16.13
C ASP A 6 1.77 11.41 15.62
N PRO A 7 1.91 12.25 14.55
CA PRO A 7 0.81 13.05 14.05
C PRO A 7 -0.32 12.22 13.44
N ILE A 8 -0.04 10.99 12.98
CA ILE A 8 -1.08 10.06 12.51
C ILE A 8 -2.01 9.66 13.66
N ALA A 9 -1.47 9.46 14.87
CA ALA A 9 -2.29 9.19 16.05
C ALA A 9 -3.14 10.40 16.48
N ALA A 10 -2.77 11.61 16.11
CA ALA A 10 -3.51 12.83 16.44
C ALA A 10 -4.71 13.06 15.49
N THR A 11 -4.62 12.64 14.23
CA THR A 11 -5.68 12.82 13.22
C THR A 11 -6.90 11.92 13.52
N PHE A 12 -6.70 10.77 14.16
CA PHE A 12 -7.80 9.86 14.54
C PHE A 12 -8.49 10.20 15.89
N ARG A 13 -8.09 11.29 16.56
CA ARG A 13 -8.61 11.65 17.89
C ARG A 13 -9.83 12.58 17.91
N THR A 14 -10.42 12.95 16.81
CA THR A 14 -11.38 14.07 16.79
C THR A 14 -12.84 13.76 16.50
N THR A 15 -13.32 12.52 16.62
CA THR A 15 -14.78 12.33 16.66
C THR A 15 -15.16 11.09 17.46
N GLY A 16 -15.48 11.27 18.75
CA GLY A 16 -16.23 10.30 19.54
C GLY A 16 -15.36 9.23 20.22
N GLU A 17 -15.67 9.01 21.48
CA GLU A 17 -15.09 7.99 22.34
C GLU A 17 -15.34 6.56 21.79
N HIS A 18 -14.55 6.10 20.82
CA HIS A 18 -14.41 4.67 20.58
C HIS A 18 -13.48 4.09 21.63
N THR A 19 -14.07 3.61 22.72
CA THR A 19 -13.36 2.90 23.81
C THR A 19 -12.95 1.48 23.41
N GLN A 20 -13.42 0.98 22.27
CA GLN A 20 -13.13 -0.35 21.76
C GLN A 20 -12.17 -0.26 20.56
N PRO A 21 -11.23 -1.22 20.42
CA PRO A 21 -10.34 -1.28 19.27
C PRO A 21 -11.11 -1.56 17.98
N LEU A 22 -10.63 -0.99 16.87
CA LEU A 22 -11.13 -1.25 15.54
C LEU A 22 -10.89 -2.73 15.17
N ARG A 23 -11.94 -3.46 14.81
CA ARG A 23 -11.88 -4.88 14.48
C ARG A 23 -11.69 -5.05 12.99
N VAL A 24 -10.52 -5.53 12.60
CA VAL A 24 -10.09 -5.64 11.21
C VAL A 24 -10.03 -7.11 10.77
N ALA A 25 -10.50 -7.39 9.56
CA ALA A 25 -10.26 -8.65 8.88
C ALA A 25 -9.35 -8.43 7.66
N ILE A 26 -8.49 -9.40 7.38
CA ILE A 26 -7.63 -9.42 6.19
C ILE A 26 -8.16 -10.50 5.24
N ASN A 27 -8.64 -10.11 4.07
CA ASN A 27 -9.00 -11.04 3.00
C ASN A 27 -7.86 -11.13 1.99
N GLY A 28 -7.23 -12.29 1.91
CA GLY A 28 -6.00 -12.52 1.16
C GLY A 28 -4.73 -12.31 2.01
N PHE A 29 -4.07 -13.39 2.35
CA PHE A 29 -2.85 -13.37 3.17
C PHE A 29 -1.59 -13.60 2.31
N GLY A 30 -1.60 -12.99 1.11
CA GLY A 30 -0.47 -12.88 0.19
C GLY A 30 0.60 -11.89 0.71
N ARG A 31 1.40 -11.34 -0.20
CA ARG A 31 2.43 -10.34 0.16
C ARG A 31 1.85 -9.17 0.96
N ILE A 32 0.79 -8.54 0.44
CA ILE A 32 0.20 -7.34 1.06
C ILE A 32 -0.40 -7.67 2.43
N GLY A 33 -1.27 -8.68 2.54
CA GLY A 33 -1.91 -9.04 3.81
C GLY A 33 -0.90 -9.41 4.90
N ARG A 34 0.16 -10.17 4.56
CA ARG A 34 1.23 -10.51 5.52
C ARG A 34 2.05 -9.29 5.94
N ASN A 35 2.36 -8.39 5.00
CA ASN A 35 3.14 -7.19 5.32
C ASN A 35 2.34 -6.18 6.14
N VAL A 36 1.04 -6.05 5.91
CA VAL A 36 0.15 -5.26 6.78
C VAL A 36 0.17 -5.81 8.21
N LEU A 37 0.04 -7.13 8.38
CA LEU A 37 0.12 -7.74 9.72
C LEU A 37 1.50 -7.52 10.37
N ARG A 38 2.59 -7.66 9.59
CA ARG A 38 3.96 -7.40 10.10
C ARG A 38 4.13 -5.94 10.53
N ALA A 39 3.66 -4.97 9.75
CA ALA A 39 3.71 -3.55 10.08
C ALA A 39 2.92 -3.23 11.37
N LEU A 40 1.75 -3.85 11.56
CA LEU A 40 0.99 -3.74 12.81
C LEU A 40 1.75 -4.32 14.00
N LEU A 41 2.45 -5.46 13.81
CA LEU A 41 3.25 -6.09 14.87
C LEU A 41 4.50 -5.28 15.22
N GLU A 42 5.12 -4.60 14.28
CA GLU A 42 6.24 -3.68 14.51
C GLU A 42 5.80 -2.49 15.36
N ARG A 43 4.62 -1.94 15.07
CA ARG A 43 4.02 -0.80 15.77
C ARG A 43 3.06 -1.23 16.89
N PHE A 44 3.17 -2.45 17.40
CA PHE A 44 2.23 -3.03 18.37
C PHE A 44 2.04 -2.19 19.63
N GLU A 45 3.10 -1.57 20.14
CA GLU A 45 3.04 -0.71 21.33
C GLU A 45 2.14 0.53 21.10
N VAL A 46 2.05 1.00 19.86
CA VAL A 46 1.24 2.17 19.49
C VAL A 46 -0.14 1.73 18.98
N LEU A 47 -0.19 0.79 18.04
CA LEU A 47 -1.40 0.41 17.31
C LEU A 47 -2.15 -0.78 17.92
N GLY A 48 -1.50 -1.63 18.70
CA GLY A 48 -2.10 -2.86 19.21
C GLY A 48 -3.29 -2.65 20.16
N ARG A 49 -3.46 -1.44 20.70
CA ARG A 49 -4.66 -1.06 21.48
C ARG A 49 -5.76 -0.46 20.62
N ALA A 50 -5.43 0.01 19.43
CA ALA A 50 -6.37 0.68 18.53
C ALA A 50 -6.90 -0.22 17.42
N ILE A 51 -6.12 -1.22 16.99
CA ILE A 51 -6.44 -2.09 15.86
C ILE A 51 -6.27 -3.56 16.27
N HIS A 52 -7.33 -4.33 16.14
CA HIS A 52 -7.31 -5.77 16.35
C HIS A 52 -7.63 -6.51 15.05
N VAL A 53 -6.68 -7.28 14.52
CA VAL A 53 -6.94 -8.22 13.44
C VAL A 53 -7.66 -9.43 14.01
N VAL A 54 -8.94 -9.60 13.70
CA VAL A 54 -9.79 -10.64 14.28
C VAL A 54 -9.94 -11.86 13.40
N ALA A 55 -9.68 -11.71 12.09
CA ALA A 55 -9.74 -12.81 11.14
C ALA A 55 -8.80 -12.58 9.95
N ILE A 56 -8.32 -13.67 9.41
CA ILE A 56 -7.60 -13.77 8.14
C ILE A 56 -8.31 -14.81 7.29
N ASN A 57 -8.67 -14.48 6.05
CA ASN A 57 -9.21 -15.42 5.09
C ASN A 57 -8.21 -15.61 3.93
N ASP A 58 -7.86 -16.86 3.64
CA ASP A 58 -7.05 -17.24 2.48
C ASP A 58 -7.32 -18.69 2.11
N LEU A 59 -7.20 -19.04 0.82
CA LEU A 59 -7.48 -20.39 0.34
C LEU A 59 -6.30 -21.35 0.48
N ALA A 60 -5.11 -20.82 0.79
CA ALA A 60 -3.93 -21.64 1.03
C ALA A 60 -3.97 -22.28 2.43
N PRO A 61 -3.34 -23.45 2.61
CA PRO A 61 -3.25 -24.12 3.92
C PRO A 61 -2.62 -23.23 4.99
N ALA A 62 -3.16 -23.25 6.20
CA ALA A 62 -2.75 -22.39 7.30
C ALA A 62 -1.27 -22.58 7.71
N ASP A 63 -0.74 -23.77 7.62
CA ASP A 63 0.66 -24.10 7.89
C ASP A 63 1.61 -23.44 6.88
N ILE A 64 1.23 -23.39 5.60
CA ILE A 64 1.97 -22.70 4.54
C ILE A 64 1.92 -21.18 4.78
N LEU A 65 0.75 -20.63 5.12
CA LEU A 65 0.61 -19.21 5.45
C LEU A 65 1.44 -18.82 6.68
N LEU A 66 1.46 -19.66 7.70
CA LEU A 66 2.32 -19.49 8.87
C LEU A 66 3.79 -19.52 8.49
N HIS A 67 4.21 -20.48 7.64
CA HIS A 67 5.59 -20.57 7.17
C HIS A 67 6.01 -19.28 6.46
N LEU A 68 5.19 -18.78 5.53
CA LEU A 68 5.45 -17.54 4.79
C LEU A 68 5.41 -16.29 5.67
N LEU A 69 4.65 -16.29 6.75
CA LEU A 69 4.68 -15.20 7.75
C LEU A 69 5.99 -15.23 8.56
N LYS A 70 6.44 -16.44 8.95
CA LYS A 70 7.68 -16.62 9.74
C LYS A 70 8.94 -16.30 8.94
N PHE A 71 8.95 -16.60 7.65
CA PHE A 71 10.14 -16.52 6.79
C PHE A 71 9.80 -15.71 5.54
N ASP A 72 10.23 -14.47 5.50
CA ASP A 72 10.04 -13.60 4.36
C ASP A 72 11.38 -13.33 3.68
N SER A 73 11.41 -13.43 2.34
CA SER A 73 12.64 -13.28 1.57
C SER A 73 13.16 -11.84 1.54
N THR A 74 12.26 -10.88 1.72
CA THR A 74 12.58 -9.43 1.71
C THR A 74 12.77 -8.91 3.14
N HIS A 75 11.76 -9.11 4.00
CA HIS A 75 11.73 -8.55 5.35
C HIS A 75 12.30 -9.48 6.43
N GLY A 76 12.74 -10.69 6.05
CA GLY A 76 13.40 -11.62 6.94
C GLY A 76 12.48 -12.33 7.93
N ARG A 77 13.06 -12.85 9.02
CA ARG A 77 12.33 -13.68 9.98
C ARG A 77 11.43 -12.85 10.89
N LEU A 78 10.19 -13.29 11.11
CA LEU A 78 9.24 -12.68 12.04
C LEU A 78 9.81 -12.59 13.48
N SER A 79 10.61 -13.57 13.89
CA SER A 79 11.23 -13.58 15.22
C SER A 79 12.14 -12.37 15.50
N ARG A 80 12.61 -11.67 14.46
CA ARG A 80 13.36 -10.41 14.63
C ARG A 80 12.50 -9.29 15.22
N LEU A 81 11.19 -9.37 15.08
CA LEU A 81 10.22 -8.45 15.69
C LEU A 81 9.87 -8.83 17.15
N GLY A 82 10.53 -9.86 17.70
CA GLY A 82 10.20 -10.40 19.01
C GLY A 82 8.88 -11.16 19.04
N VAL A 83 8.36 -11.59 17.88
CA VAL A 83 7.08 -12.28 17.75
C VAL A 83 7.31 -13.76 17.50
N ASN A 84 6.66 -14.62 18.30
CA ASN A 84 6.45 -16.02 18.02
C ASN A 84 5.06 -16.22 17.42
N ALA A 85 4.92 -17.14 16.48
CA ALA A 85 3.66 -17.43 15.80
C ALA A 85 3.46 -18.94 15.67
N GLU A 86 2.23 -19.41 15.90
CA GLU A 86 1.85 -20.82 15.77
C GLU A 86 0.40 -20.94 15.30
N ILE A 87 0.08 -22.06 14.68
CA ILE A 87 -1.30 -22.46 14.39
C ILE A 87 -1.79 -23.31 15.55
N VAL A 88 -2.96 -22.95 16.06
CA VAL A 88 -3.68 -23.70 17.10
C VAL A 88 -4.98 -24.19 16.50
N GLU A 89 -5.19 -25.49 16.57
CA GLU A 89 -6.46 -26.11 16.21
C GLU A 89 -7.18 -26.51 17.49
N SER A 90 -8.45 -26.14 17.58
CA SER A 90 -9.31 -26.50 18.70
C SER A 90 -10.60 -27.12 18.19
N GLU A 91 -10.99 -28.23 18.79
CA GLU A 91 -12.28 -28.86 18.55
C GLU A 91 -13.27 -28.44 19.64
N SER A 92 -14.40 -27.87 19.25
CA SER A 92 -15.50 -27.56 20.17
C SER A 92 -16.81 -28.07 19.57
N GLY A 93 -17.25 -29.25 20.02
CA GLY A 93 -18.39 -29.93 19.46
C GLY A 93 -18.17 -30.37 18.00
N ASP A 94 -19.10 -30.04 17.10
CA ASP A 94 -19.04 -30.39 15.68
C ASP A 94 -18.21 -29.35 14.84
N THR A 95 -17.58 -28.34 15.44
CA THR A 95 -16.82 -27.30 14.74
C THR A 95 -15.35 -27.35 15.10
N SER A 96 -14.48 -27.49 14.09
CA SER A 96 -13.03 -27.23 14.23
C SER A 96 -12.75 -25.77 14.01
N LYS A 97 -11.93 -25.17 14.86
CA LYS A 97 -11.47 -23.79 14.75
C LYS A 97 -9.97 -23.78 14.57
N THR A 98 -9.51 -23.11 13.53
CA THR A 98 -8.09 -22.88 13.27
C THR A 98 -7.75 -21.43 13.58
N GLU A 99 -6.73 -21.19 14.37
CA GLU A 99 -6.30 -19.86 14.79
C GLU A 99 -4.80 -19.68 14.58
N LEU A 100 -4.42 -18.49 14.10
CA LEU A 100 -3.04 -18.01 14.13
C LEU A 100 -2.83 -17.29 15.47
N CYS A 101 -2.05 -17.89 16.37
CA CYS A 101 -1.71 -17.30 17.66
C CYS A 101 -0.33 -16.65 17.61
N LEU A 102 -0.28 -15.37 17.98
CA LEU A 102 0.89 -14.51 17.95
C LEU A 102 1.26 -14.14 19.40
N THR A 103 2.51 -14.40 19.79
CA THR A 103 3.02 -14.09 21.13
C THR A 103 4.14 -13.06 21.05
N LYS A 104 3.97 -11.92 21.71
CA LYS A 104 4.97 -10.86 21.87
C LYS A 104 4.95 -10.35 23.31
N ASN A 105 6.11 -10.19 23.96
CA ASN A 105 6.22 -9.69 25.32
C ASN A 105 5.32 -10.43 26.33
N ASN A 106 5.22 -11.75 26.23
CA ASN A 106 4.36 -12.65 27.04
C ASN A 106 2.84 -12.39 26.89
N LEU A 107 2.44 -11.61 25.92
CA LEU A 107 1.04 -11.43 25.53
C LEU A 107 0.77 -12.29 24.28
N THR A 108 -0.25 -13.10 24.36
CA THR A 108 -0.70 -13.91 23.19
C THR A 108 -2.07 -13.42 22.76
N TYR A 109 -2.22 -13.20 21.45
CA TYR A 109 -3.53 -13.00 20.86
C TYR A 109 -3.69 -13.88 19.63
N CYS A 110 -4.90 -14.38 19.39
CA CYS A 110 -5.19 -15.33 18.36
C CYS A 110 -6.17 -14.74 17.33
N ILE A 111 -5.92 -15.03 16.07
CA ILE A 111 -6.66 -14.55 14.90
C ILE A 111 -7.34 -15.75 14.25
N ASN A 112 -8.63 -15.66 13.96
CA ASN A 112 -9.34 -16.73 13.25
C ASN A 112 -8.77 -16.89 11.84
N MET A 113 -8.41 -18.12 11.46
CA MET A 113 -8.02 -18.48 10.11
C MET A 113 -9.21 -19.08 9.38
N LEU A 114 -9.60 -18.48 8.27
CA LEU A 114 -10.74 -18.88 7.44
C LEU A 114 -10.25 -19.29 6.06
N SER A 115 -11.02 -20.14 5.37
CA SER A 115 -10.75 -20.58 4.00
C SER A 115 -12.05 -20.62 3.20
N GLU A 116 -12.57 -19.45 2.88
CA GLU A 116 -13.85 -19.27 2.17
C GLU A 116 -13.61 -18.52 0.86
N PRO A 117 -13.91 -19.12 -0.30
CA PRO A 117 -13.68 -18.49 -1.60
C PRO A 117 -14.68 -17.38 -1.93
N ASP A 118 -15.91 -17.43 -1.40
CA ASP A 118 -16.94 -16.44 -1.65
C ASP A 118 -17.04 -15.45 -0.47
N PRO A 119 -16.67 -14.17 -0.63
CA PRO A 119 -16.71 -13.21 0.45
C PRO A 119 -18.07 -13.06 1.13
N LYS A 120 -19.15 -13.34 0.42
CA LYS A 120 -20.52 -13.27 0.95
C LYS A 120 -20.79 -14.26 2.09
N ASN A 121 -20.07 -15.39 2.11
CA ASN A 121 -20.21 -16.43 3.13
C ASN A 121 -19.29 -16.20 4.34
N LEU A 122 -18.45 -15.19 4.32
CA LEU A 122 -17.53 -14.90 5.42
C LEU A 122 -18.30 -14.39 6.65
N PRO A 123 -17.94 -14.83 7.88
CA PRO A 123 -18.71 -14.55 9.08
C PRO A 123 -18.42 -13.16 9.69
N TRP A 124 -18.34 -12.11 8.86
CA TRP A 124 -17.93 -10.79 9.32
C TRP A 124 -18.85 -10.22 10.38
N GLN A 125 -20.18 -10.40 10.23
CA GLN A 125 -21.15 -9.96 11.23
C GLN A 125 -20.95 -10.68 12.57
N ALA A 126 -20.77 -12.01 12.55
CA ALA A 126 -20.59 -12.80 13.77
C ALA A 126 -19.27 -12.47 14.49
N LEU A 127 -18.23 -12.11 13.72
CA LEU A 127 -16.93 -11.68 14.24
C LEU A 127 -16.88 -10.19 14.59
N GLY A 128 -17.95 -9.44 14.34
CA GLY A 128 -18.02 -8.01 14.59
C GLY A 128 -16.91 -7.23 13.84
N VAL A 129 -16.73 -7.54 12.57
CA VAL A 129 -15.69 -6.88 11.74
C VAL A 129 -16.15 -5.47 11.37
N ASP A 130 -15.35 -4.47 11.73
CA ASP A 130 -15.58 -3.10 11.32
C ASP A 130 -15.04 -2.85 9.91
N VAL A 131 -13.79 -3.27 9.66
CA VAL A 131 -13.10 -3.02 8.39
C VAL A 131 -12.52 -4.30 7.82
N VAL A 132 -12.77 -4.55 6.53
CA VAL A 132 -12.08 -5.58 5.74
C VAL A 132 -10.96 -4.92 4.92
N LEU A 133 -9.74 -5.41 5.06
CA LEU A 133 -8.65 -5.13 4.15
C LEU A 133 -8.68 -6.17 3.02
N GLU A 134 -9.10 -5.74 1.84
CA GLU A 134 -9.18 -6.60 0.65
C GLU A 134 -7.80 -6.64 -0.03
N CYS A 135 -7.05 -7.70 0.24
CA CYS A 135 -5.66 -7.89 -0.19
C CYS A 135 -5.47 -9.04 -1.19
N THR A 136 -6.57 -9.63 -1.71
CA THR A 136 -6.47 -10.72 -2.70
C THR A 136 -6.05 -10.25 -4.08
N GLY A 137 -6.35 -8.99 -4.41
CA GLY A 137 -6.21 -8.44 -5.76
C GLY A 137 -7.29 -8.93 -6.74
N HIS A 138 -8.29 -9.71 -6.28
CA HIS A 138 -9.38 -10.24 -7.11
C HIS A 138 -10.66 -9.41 -7.00
N PHE A 139 -11.08 -9.05 -5.80
CA PHE A 139 -12.34 -8.34 -5.52
C PHE A 139 -12.11 -6.82 -5.52
N ARG A 140 -11.90 -6.25 -6.72
CA ARG A 140 -11.46 -4.86 -6.90
C ARG A 140 -12.52 -3.95 -7.52
N SER A 141 -13.68 -4.48 -7.93
CA SER A 141 -14.82 -3.66 -8.34
C SER A 141 -15.70 -3.30 -7.14
N TYR A 142 -16.52 -2.26 -7.30
CA TYR A 142 -17.48 -1.84 -6.29
C TYR A 142 -18.42 -3.00 -5.92
N GLU A 143 -19.00 -3.65 -6.94
CA GLU A 143 -19.91 -4.79 -6.75
C GLU A 143 -19.24 -5.95 -5.99
N GLN A 144 -18.00 -6.27 -6.35
CA GLN A 144 -17.27 -7.36 -5.71
C GLN A 144 -16.93 -7.02 -4.24
N ALA A 145 -16.51 -5.80 -3.96
CA ALA A 145 -16.20 -5.36 -2.61
C ALA A 145 -17.46 -5.31 -1.71
N THR A 146 -18.64 -5.01 -2.30
CA THR A 146 -19.93 -5.00 -1.59
C THR A 146 -20.26 -6.36 -0.97
N LEU A 147 -19.74 -7.48 -1.49
CA LEU A 147 -19.94 -8.80 -0.91
C LEU A 147 -19.47 -8.88 0.56
N HIS A 148 -18.43 -8.14 0.92
CA HIS A 148 -17.97 -8.06 2.31
C HIS A 148 -18.93 -7.24 3.19
N ILE A 149 -19.54 -6.20 2.63
CA ILE A 149 -20.57 -5.41 3.32
C ILE A 149 -21.82 -6.29 3.56
N ASP A 150 -22.23 -7.03 2.53
CA ASP A 150 -23.36 -7.99 2.63
C ASP A 150 -23.10 -9.08 3.69
N ALA A 151 -21.84 -9.46 3.90
CA ALA A 151 -21.39 -10.39 4.94
C ALA A 151 -21.32 -9.76 6.35
N GLY A 152 -21.54 -8.43 6.46
CA GLY A 152 -21.67 -7.73 7.73
C GLY A 152 -20.46 -6.88 8.15
N ALA A 153 -19.50 -6.63 7.27
CA ALA A 153 -18.47 -5.62 7.50
C ALA A 153 -19.08 -4.20 7.35
N GLN A 154 -18.53 -3.22 8.07
CA GLN A 154 -19.00 -1.84 7.95
C GLN A 154 -18.29 -1.08 6.82
N GLN A 155 -17.03 -1.41 6.57
CA GLN A 155 -16.21 -0.77 5.54
C GLN A 155 -15.26 -1.77 4.88
N VAL A 156 -14.92 -1.54 3.61
CA VAL A 156 -13.91 -2.29 2.86
C VAL A 156 -12.85 -1.33 2.34
N ILE A 157 -11.59 -1.66 2.58
CA ILE A 157 -10.44 -0.98 1.99
C ILE A 157 -9.82 -1.90 0.95
N ILE A 158 -9.99 -1.56 -0.32
CA ILE A 158 -9.35 -2.27 -1.43
C ILE A 158 -7.87 -1.90 -1.48
N GLY A 159 -6.99 -2.86 -1.22
CA GLY A 159 -5.53 -2.70 -1.21
C GLY A 159 -4.89 -2.71 -2.61
N ALA A 160 -5.59 -2.18 -3.60
CA ALA A 160 -5.14 -2.09 -4.99
C ALA A 160 -5.96 -1.02 -5.73
N ALA A 161 -5.48 -0.59 -6.92
CA ALA A 161 -6.27 0.27 -7.80
C ALA A 161 -7.58 -0.43 -8.20
N PRO A 162 -8.76 0.21 -8.03
CA PRO A 162 -10.03 -0.41 -8.32
C PRO A 162 -10.26 -0.55 -9.82
N PHE A 163 -11.11 -1.51 -10.22
CA PHE A 163 -11.46 -1.70 -11.63
C PHE A 163 -12.49 -0.70 -12.15
N ASP A 164 -13.32 -0.20 -11.27
CA ASP A 164 -14.39 0.76 -11.54
C ASP A 164 -14.40 1.87 -10.47
N ASP A 165 -15.43 2.72 -10.48
CA ASP A 165 -15.56 3.77 -9.50
C ASP A 165 -15.99 3.19 -8.14
N VAL A 166 -15.32 3.63 -7.09
CA VAL A 166 -15.59 3.33 -5.68
C VAL A 166 -15.92 4.64 -4.94
N ASP A 167 -16.37 4.54 -3.69
CA ASP A 167 -16.79 5.73 -2.95
C ASP A 167 -15.68 6.76 -2.80
N ALA A 168 -14.44 6.31 -2.57
CA ALA A 168 -13.26 7.18 -2.64
C ALA A 168 -11.97 6.40 -2.95
N CYS A 169 -11.07 7.04 -3.69
CA CYS A 169 -9.68 6.65 -3.83
C CYS A 169 -8.84 7.56 -2.94
N ILE A 170 -8.17 7.00 -1.93
CA ILE A 170 -7.48 7.79 -0.90
C ILE A 170 -5.97 7.69 -1.06
N VAL A 171 -5.33 8.86 -1.09
CA VAL A 171 -3.88 9.02 -0.97
C VAL A 171 -3.60 9.88 0.26
N MET A 172 -2.90 9.27 1.22
CA MET A 172 -2.58 9.94 2.48
C MET A 172 -1.74 11.20 2.24
N GLY A 173 -2.10 12.27 2.97
CA GLY A 173 -1.45 13.58 2.85
C GLY A 173 -1.93 14.45 1.69
N VAL A 174 -2.76 13.93 0.77
CA VAL A 174 -3.28 14.69 -0.38
C VAL A 174 -4.80 14.88 -0.28
N ASN A 175 -5.56 13.81 -0.15
CA ASN A 175 -7.01 13.87 -0.07
C ASN A 175 -7.57 13.11 1.15
N THR A 176 -6.82 13.05 2.22
CA THR A 176 -7.22 12.37 3.48
C THR A 176 -8.55 12.91 4.03
N ASP A 177 -8.85 14.18 3.78
CA ASP A 177 -10.10 14.84 4.20
C ASP A 177 -11.34 14.25 3.51
N ALA A 178 -11.18 13.55 2.39
CA ALA A 178 -12.27 12.83 1.74
C ALA A 178 -12.64 11.53 2.48
N LEU A 179 -11.81 11.07 3.42
CA LEU A 179 -12.06 9.86 4.19
C LEU A 179 -13.10 10.13 5.28
N THR A 180 -14.26 9.48 5.16
CA THR A 180 -15.31 9.51 6.17
C THR A 180 -15.77 8.08 6.50
N LEU A 181 -16.35 7.89 7.68
CA LEU A 181 -16.91 6.60 8.11
C LEU A 181 -18.18 6.21 7.32
N GLU A 182 -18.74 7.13 6.55
CA GLU A 182 -19.95 6.91 5.75
C GLU A 182 -19.64 6.28 4.37
N LEU A 183 -18.36 6.14 4.00
CA LEU A 183 -17.94 5.57 2.72
C LEU A 183 -17.65 4.07 2.88
N PRO A 184 -18.57 3.17 2.49
CA PRO A 184 -18.42 1.74 2.74
C PRO A 184 -17.29 1.10 1.93
N ILE A 185 -16.99 1.60 0.72
CA ILE A 185 -15.98 0.99 -0.16
C ILE A 185 -14.98 2.06 -0.61
N ILE A 186 -13.78 1.98 -0.06
CA ILE A 186 -12.67 2.86 -0.43
C ILE A 186 -11.50 2.06 -1.01
N SER A 187 -10.66 2.74 -1.77
CA SER A 187 -9.42 2.15 -2.29
C SER A 187 -8.20 2.94 -1.81
N SER A 188 -7.18 2.23 -1.36
CA SER A 188 -5.84 2.78 -1.13
C SER A 188 -4.99 2.86 -2.41
N VAL A 189 -5.62 2.71 -3.57
CA VAL A 189 -5.04 2.76 -4.91
C VAL A 189 -3.83 1.81 -5.08
N SER A 190 -2.77 2.19 -5.79
CA SER A 190 -1.56 1.38 -5.96
C SER A 190 -0.38 2.01 -5.25
N CYS A 191 0.67 1.22 -4.96
CA CYS A 191 1.92 1.72 -4.41
C CYS A 191 2.51 2.87 -5.26
N THR A 192 2.51 2.71 -6.58
CA THR A 192 2.94 3.75 -7.52
C THR A 192 2.07 5.01 -7.42
N THR A 193 0.75 4.86 -7.27
CA THR A 193 -0.16 6.02 -7.11
C THR A 193 0.09 6.73 -5.78
N GLN A 194 0.34 5.98 -4.69
CA GLN A 194 0.69 6.55 -3.38
C GLN A 194 2.00 7.36 -3.44
N ALA A 195 2.94 7.01 -4.32
CA ALA A 195 4.17 7.76 -4.55
C ALA A 195 3.98 8.95 -5.51
N LEU A 196 3.27 8.73 -6.62
CA LEU A 196 3.14 9.69 -7.71
C LEU A 196 2.25 10.89 -7.36
N VAL A 197 1.15 10.65 -6.67
CA VAL A 197 0.15 11.69 -6.36
C VAL A 197 0.70 12.77 -5.43
N PRO A 198 1.38 12.48 -4.31
CA PRO A 198 1.98 13.51 -3.47
C PRO A 198 3.04 14.34 -4.21
N LEU A 199 3.81 13.72 -5.11
CA LEU A 199 4.78 14.41 -5.95
C LEU A 199 4.10 15.42 -6.89
N ILE A 200 3.07 14.95 -7.62
CA ILE A 200 2.34 15.81 -8.57
C ILE A 200 1.61 16.93 -7.83
N ASP A 201 0.88 16.62 -6.76
CA ASP A 201 0.13 17.61 -5.98
C ASP A 201 1.04 18.72 -5.44
N THR A 202 2.23 18.34 -4.95
CA THR A 202 3.23 19.31 -4.47
C THR A 202 3.70 20.24 -5.58
N LEU A 203 4.04 19.69 -6.75
CA LEU A 203 4.56 20.47 -7.86
C LEU A 203 3.47 21.26 -8.60
N ASP A 204 2.24 20.73 -8.68
CA ASP A 204 1.11 21.43 -9.28
C ASP A 204 0.70 22.66 -8.45
N LYS A 205 0.66 22.52 -7.13
CA LYS A 205 0.41 23.65 -6.21
C LYS A 205 1.47 24.72 -6.27
N ALA A 206 2.72 24.34 -6.51
CA ALA A 206 3.84 25.28 -6.55
C ALA A 206 3.98 26.00 -7.89
N PHE A 207 3.83 25.28 -9.00
CA PHE A 207 4.23 25.76 -10.33
C PHE A 207 3.14 25.62 -11.40
N GLY A 208 2.05 24.88 -11.12
CA GLY A 208 1.10 24.41 -12.12
C GLY A 208 1.73 23.35 -13.03
N VAL A 209 1.15 22.17 -13.09
CA VAL A 209 1.61 21.11 -14.01
C VAL A 209 0.87 21.24 -15.34
N GLN A 210 1.58 21.60 -16.40
CA GLN A 210 1.07 21.60 -17.75
C GLN A 210 0.99 20.19 -18.32
N SER A 211 2.05 19.39 -18.15
CA SER A 211 2.09 17.99 -18.53
C SER A 211 3.13 17.21 -17.74
N ALA A 212 2.93 15.90 -17.61
CA ALA A 212 3.88 14.99 -17.00
C ALA A 212 3.95 13.65 -17.77
N MET A 213 5.17 13.11 -17.91
CA MET A 213 5.42 11.82 -18.51
C MET A 213 6.18 10.95 -17.52
N MET A 214 5.58 9.80 -17.13
CA MET A 214 6.12 8.90 -16.12
C MET A 214 6.62 7.58 -16.73
N THR A 215 7.77 7.14 -16.26
CA THR A 215 8.22 5.75 -16.36
C THR A 215 8.26 5.15 -14.95
N GLU A 216 7.45 4.13 -14.74
CA GLU A 216 7.47 3.33 -13.51
C GLU A 216 8.49 2.20 -13.67
N ILE A 217 9.56 2.20 -12.88
CA ILE A 217 10.58 1.14 -12.81
C ILE A 217 10.26 0.30 -11.60
N HIS A 218 9.69 -0.88 -11.82
CA HIS A 218 9.01 -1.61 -10.75
C HIS A 218 9.61 -3.01 -10.52
N ALA A 219 9.73 -3.39 -9.26
CA ALA A 219 10.07 -4.74 -8.87
C ALA A 219 9.05 -5.77 -9.41
N VAL A 220 9.44 -7.03 -9.46
CA VAL A 220 8.54 -8.12 -9.85
C VAL A 220 7.38 -8.26 -8.86
N THR A 221 6.23 -8.67 -9.36
CA THR A 221 5.03 -8.92 -8.54
C THR A 221 4.53 -10.34 -8.76
N ALA A 222 3.59 -10.77 -7.90
CA ALA A 222 2.97 -12.08 -8.01
C ALA A 222 2.17 -12.29 -9.31
N ASP A 223 1.82 -11.22 -10.05
CA ASP A 223 1.19 -11.28 -11.38
C ASP A 223 2.18 -11.71 -12.50
N GLN A 224 3.48 -11.81 -12.18
CA GLN A 224 4.52 -12.23 -13.13
C GLN A 224 4.98 -13.66 -12.85
N THR A 225 5.45 -14.32 -13.91
CA THR A 225 5.92 -15.71 -13.85
C THR A 225 7.45 -15.76 -13.74
N VAL A 226 7.97 -16.75 -13.02
CA VAL A 226 9.43 -16.96 -12.89
C VAL A 226 10.02 -17.44 -14.21
N LEU A 227 9.32 -18.37 -14.90
CA LEU A 227 9.68 -18.90 -16.22
C LEU A 227 8.63 -18.47 -17.26
N ASP A 228 8.96 -18.61 -18.56
CA ASP A 228 8.01 -18.35 -19.64
C ASP A 228 6.75 -19.21 -19.45
N GLN A 229 5.61 -18.55 -19.27
CA GLN A 229 4.32 -19.21 -19.00
C GLN A 229 3.18 -18.37 -19.57
N ALA A 230 2.07 -19.01 -19.93
CA ALA A 230 0.90 -18.33 -20.43
C ALA A 230 0.39 -17.24 -19.47
N HIS A 231 0.19 -16.05 -20.01
CA HIS A 231 -0.34 -14.89 -19.30
C HIS A 231 -1.17 -14.04 -20.27
N ARG A 232 -2.18 -13.30 -19.76
CA ARG A 232 -3.02 -12.40 -20.59
C ARG A 232 -2.23 -11.28 -21.29
N ASP A 233 -1.15 -10.79 -20.66
CA ASP A 233 -0.18 -9.88 -21.24
C ASP A 233 1.01 -10.69 -21.76
N PRO A 234 1.29 -10.72 -23.10
CA PRO A 234 2.39 -11.50 -23.66
C PRO A 234 3.78 -11.09 -23.14
N ARG A 235 3.96 -9.85 -22.70
CA ARG A 235 5.22 -9.38 -22.12
C ARG A 235 5.39 -9.90 -20.70
N ARG A 236 4.31 -9.90 -19.88
CA ARG A 236 4.33 -10.51 -18.54
C ARG A 236 4.40 -12.03 -18.54
N ALA A 237 4.14 -12.67 -19.70
CA ALA A 237 4.33 -14.10 -19.92
C ALA A 237 5.81 -14.54 -19.90
N ARG A 238 6.74 -13.58 -19.94
CA ARG A 238 8.18 -13.85 -20.01
C ARG A 238 8.81 -13.89 -18.60
N ALA A 239 9.88 -14.69 -18.50
CA ALA A 239 10.64 -14.93 -17.28
C ALA A 239 11.05 -13.62 -16.57
N SER A 240 10.45 -13.36 -15.41
CA SER A 240 10.58 -12.09 -14.67
C SER A 240 11.96 -11.86 -14.08
N GLY A 241 12.67 -12.92 -13.70
CA GLY A 241 14.01 -12.82 -13.14
C GLY A 241 15.14 -12.62 -14.17
N TYR A 242 14.81 -12.52 -15.45
CA TYR A 242 15.78 -12.46 -16.54
C TYR A 242 15.58 -11.29 -17.50
N ASN A 243 14.38 -10.71 -17.54
CA ASN A 243 14.01 -9.74 -18.58
C ASN A 243 13.68 -8.37 -17.97
N ILE A 244 13.94 -7.32 -18.75
CA ILE A 244 13.32 -6.00 -18.58
C ILE A 244 12.00 -6.03 -19.35
N ILE A 245 10.87 -5.85 -18.68
CA ILE A 245 9.54 -6.10 -19.22
C ILE A 245 8.72 -4.79 -19.25
N PRO A 246 8.61 -4.11 -20.40
CA PRO A 246 7.67 -3.00 -20.56
C PRO A 246 6.23 -3.50 -20.49
N THR A 247 5.37 -2.82 -19.72
CA THR A 247 3.96 -3.19 -19.55
C THR A 247 3.13 -1.97 -19.16
N THR A 248 1.84 -2.16 -18.95
CA THR A 248 0.93 -1.11 -18.52
C THR A 248 1.04 -0.81 -17.04
N SER A 249 0.72 0.42 -16.64
CA SER A 249 0.50 0.82 -15.25
C SER A 249 -0.95 1.28 -15.05
N SER A 250 -1.55 0.90 -13.94
CA SER A 250 -2.87 1.42 -13.53
C SER A 250 -2.78 2.76 -12.80
N SER A 251 -1.57 3.23 -12.49
CA SER A 251 -1.35 4.43 -11.69
C SER A 251 -1.78 5.72 -12.38
N ILE A 252 -1.74 5.78 -13.71
CA ILE A 252 -2.19 6.97 -14.45
C ILE A 252 -3.67 7.23 -14.21
N ALA A 253 -4.54 6.26 -14.51
CA ALA A 253 -5.97 6.39 -14.29
C ALA A 253 -6.32 6.60 -12.79
N ALA A 254 -5.60 5.95 -11.88
CA ALA A 254 -5.79 6.15 -10.45
C ALA A 254 -5.37 7.56 -9.99
N THR A 255 -4.29 8.11 -10.56
CA THR A 255 -3.87 9.49 -10.30
C THR A 255 -4.93 10.50 -10.78
N GLU A 256 -5.49 10.30 -11.98
CA GLU A 256 -6.55 11.17 -12.51
C GLU A 256 -7.84 11.12 -11.67
N ARG A 257 -8.13 9.98 -11.01
CA ARG A 257 -9.26 9.88 -10.07
C ARG A 257 -9.01 10.67 -8.78
N VAL A 258 -7.79 10.64 -8.26
CA VAL A 258 -7.43 11.38 -7.02
C VAL A 258 -7.22 12.86 -7.29
N LEU A 259 -6.60 13.19 -8.43
CA LEU A 259 -6.32 14.56 -8.89
C LEU A 259 -7.01 14.83 -10.22
N PRO A 260 -8.31 15.18 -10.26
CA PRO A 260 -9.05 15.42 -11.51
C PRO A 260 -8.45 16.53 -12.39
N ALA A 261 -7.69 17.46 -11.82
CA ALA A 261 -6.96 18.49 -12.56
C ALA A 261 -5.86 17.92 -13.48
N MET A 262 -5.46 16.66 -13.27
CA MET A 262 -4.44 15.96 -14.07
C MET A 262 -5.02 15.18 -15.25
N VAL A 263 -6.34 15.12 -15.43
CA VAL A 263 -6.97 14.42 -16.55
C VAL A 263 -6.43 14.95 -17.88
N GLY A 264 -5.83 14.05 -18.66
CA GLY A 264 -5.21 14.37 -19.95
C GLY A 264 -3.86 15.10 -19.88
N LYS A 265 -3.34 15.40 -18.69
CA LYS A 265 -2.03 16.04 -18.51
C LYS A 265 -0.93 15.05 -18.17
N ILE A 266 -1.27 13.81 -17.78
CA ILE A 266 -0.31 12.79 -17.40
C ILE A 266 -0.46 11.53 -18.26
N ASN A 267 0.67 10.93 -18.64
CA ASN A 267 0.73 9.61 -19.24
C ASN A 267 1.99 8.87 -18.83
N GLY A 268 2.06 7.56 -19.08
CA GLY A 268 3.22 6.77 -18.73
C GLY A 268 3.00 5.27 -18.88
N HIS A 269 4.05 4.52 -18.55
CA HIS A 269 4.04 3.05 -18.59
C HIS A 269 4.91 2.49 -17.48
N SER A 270 4.82 1.18 -17.27
CA SER A 270 5.64 0.43 -16.32
C SER A 270 6.75 -0.34 -17.02
N ILE A 271 7.90 -0.43 -16.39
CA ILE A 271 8.99 -1.34 -16.75
C ILE A 271 9.26 -2.23 -15.55
N ARG A 272 9.02 -3.54 -15.69
CA ARG A 272 9.40 -4.51 -14.65
C ARG A 272 10.86 -4.89 -14.80
N VAL A 273 11.58 -4.89 -13.69
CA VAL A 273 13.00 -5.23 -13.60
C VAL A 273 13.22 -6.39 -12.62
N PRO A 274 14.29 -7.20 -12.77
CA PRO A 274 14.57 -8.36 -11.93
C PRO A 274 15.02 -7.98 -10.50
N THR A 275 14.21 -7.22 -9.78
CA THR A 275 14.39 -6.90 -8.36
C THR A 275 13.21 -7.46 -7.58
N ILE A 276 13.45 -7.88 -6.33
CA ILE A 276 12.44 -8.54 -5.50
C ILE A 276 11.51 -7.53 -4.82
N ASP A 277 12.01 -6.31 -4.61
CA ASP A 277 11.32 -5.27 -3.86
C ASP A 277 11.85 -3.89 -4.24
N VAL A 278 11.16 -2.83 -3.82
CA VAL A 278 11.38 -1.43 -4.15
C VAL A 278 11.16 -1.13 -5.64
N ALA A 279 10.55 -0.02 -5.89
CA ALA A 279 10.31 0.52 -7.22
C ALA A 279 10.73 1.98 -7.28
N ALA A 280 10.76 2.54 -8.48
CA ALA A 280 11.03 3.96 -8.69
C ALA A 280 10.06 4.54 -9.72
N ILE A 281 9.78 5.83 -9.58
CA ILE A 281 9.15 6.65 -10.63
C ILE A 281 10.16 7.62 -11.18
N ASP A 282 10.25 7.67 -12.50
CA ASP A 282 11.00 8.66 -13.27
C ASP A 282 9.98 9.53 -14.01
N VAL A 283 9.81 10.77 -13.55
CA VAL A 283 8.76 11.66 -14.04
C VAL A 283 9.38 12.93 -14.64
N THR A 284 9.03 13.20 -15.89
CA THR A 284 9.39 14.45 -16.56
C THR A 284 8.21 15.39 -16.58
N PHE A 285 8.34 16.58 -16.02
CA PHE A 285 7.32 17.62 -15.91
C PHE A 285 7.59 18.77 -16.88
N VAL A 286 6.50 19.41 -17.32
CA VAL A 286 6.48 20.76 -17.87
C VAL A 286 5.53 21.58 -16.99
N PHE A 287 6.00 22.76 -16.56
CA PHE A 287 5.23 23.62 -15.67
C PHE A 287 4.57 24.79 -16.43
N ASP A 288 3.47 25.31 -15.87
CA ASP A 288 2.82 26.53 -16.35
C ASP A 288 3.60 27.79 -15.96
N THR A 289 4.26 27.77 -14.79
CA THR A 289 5.13 28.84 -14.33
C THR A 289 6.40 28.86 -15.17
N PRO A 290 6.70 29.99 -15.85
CA PRO A 290 7.92 30.12 -16.65
C PRO A 290 9.17 30.29 -15.76
N ASP A 291 10.34 29.99 -16.33
CA ASP A 291 11.65 30.30 -15.77
C ASP A 291 11.92 29.74 -14.35
N VAL A 292 11.27 28.63 -13.99
CA VAL A 292 11.59 27.90 -12.76
C VAL A 292 12.96 27.26 -12.93
N ASP A 293 13.84 27.38 -11.94
CA ASP A 293 15.10 26.65 -11.93
C ASP A 293 15.00 25.35 -11.12
N VAL A 294 15.91 24.42 -11.35
CA VAL A 294 15.90 23.11 -10.70
C VAL A 294 16.11 23.21 -9.18
N GLU A 295 16.83 24.25 -8.72
CA GLU A 295 17.03 24.46 -7.27
C GLU A 295 15.73 24.89 -6.58
N THR A 296 14.92 25.70 -7.24
CA THR A 296 13.58 26.05 -6.74
C THR A 296 12.68 24.80 -6.64
N VAL A 297 12.73 23.87 -7.61
CA VAL A 297 12.02 22.58 -7.52
C VAL A 297 12.54 21.77 -6.33
N ARG A 298 13.86 21.72 -6.13
CA ARG A 298 14.50 21.03 -5.00
C ARG A 298 14.02 21.57 -3.66
N GLU A 299 14.00 22.88 -3.48
CA GLU A 299 13.56 23.53 -2.25
C GLU A 299 12.09 23.25 -1.94
N VAL A 300 11.21 23.26 -2.95
CA VAL A 300 9.81 22.94 -2.79
C VAL A 300 9.63 21.49 -2.30
N LEU A 301 10.32 20.53 -2.91
CA LEU A 301 10.23 19.12 -2.51
C LEU A 301 10.80 18.88 -1.11
N LYS A 302 11.94 19.48 -0.78
CA LYS A 302 12.53 19.43 0.57
C LYS A 302 11.59 20.04 1.62
N SER A 303 11.00 21.19 1.32
CA SER A 303 10.08 21.86 2.23
C SER A 303 8.83 21.02 2.47
N ALA A 304 8.25 20.42 1.42
CA ALA A 304 7.08 19.55 1.54
C ALA A 304 7.36 18.31 2.42
N SER A 305 8.52 17.67 2.24
CA SER A 305 8.92 16.48 3.03
C SER A 305 9.18 16.80 4.51
N GLN A 306 9.48 18.04 4.86
CA GLN A 306 9.73 18.48 6.24
C GLN A 306 8.48 19.08 6.91
N ALA A 307 7.43 19.36 6.13
CA ALA A 307 6.22 20.03 6.59
C ALA A 307 5.00 19.09 6.53
N HIS A 308 4.05 19.40 5.64
CA HIS A 308 2.75 18.72 5.57
C HIS A 308 2.79 17.29 5.03
N LEU A 309 3.86 16.91 4.35
CA LEU A 309 4.10 15.54 3.88
C LEU A 309 5.18 14.81 4.71
N HIS A 310 5.55 15.31 5.88
CA HIS A 310 6.35 14.56 6.83
C HIS A 310 5.71 13.18 7.07
N ASP A 311 6.45 12.10 7.10
CA ASP A 311 6.00 10.71 7.17
C ASP A 311 5.36 10.15 5.87
N ILE A 312 5.12 10.98 4.86
CA ILE A 312 4.59 10.55 3.54
C ILE A 312 5.68 10.65 2.47
N MET A 313 6.42 11.76 2.47
CA MET A 313 7.50 12.04 1.55
C MET A 313 8.81 12.25 2.30
N ALA A 314 9.86 11.54 1.89
CA ALA A 314 11.24 11.83 2.30
C ALA A 314 12.05 12.44 1.15
N TYR A 315 13.23 12.93 1.48
CA TYR A 315 14.18 13.48 0.55
C TYR A 315 15.60 13.04 0.93
N THR A 316 16.39 12.58 -0.03
CA THR A 316 17.79 12.22 0.18
C THR A 316 18.70 12.83 -0.88
N ASP A 317 19.91 13.26 -0.45
CA ASP A 317 21.01 13.64 -1.34
C ASP A 317 22.11 12.55 -1.33
N GLU A 318 21.87 11.39 -0.72
CA GLU A 318 22.83 10.30 -0.70
C GLU A 318 22.76 9.44 -1.97
N PRO A 319 23.88 8.88 -2.46
CA PRO A 319 23.92 8.04 -3.66
C PRO A 319 23.46 6.61 -3.36
N LEU A 320 22.17 6.43 -3.16
CA LEU A 320 21.55 5.17 -2.76
C LEU A 320 21.02 4.38 -3.96
N VAL A 321 20.73 3.10 -3.74
CA VAL A 321 20.12 2.17 -4.70
C VAL A 321 18.88 1.49 -4.08
N SER A 322 18.10 0.78 -4.89
CA SER A 322 16.83 0.21 -4.48
C SER A 322 16.86 -0.60 -3.18
N SER A 323 17.92 -1.37 -2.94
CA SER A 323 18.02 -2.19 -1.71
C SER A 323 18.17 -1.39 -0.42
N ASP A 324 18.56 -0.12 -0.50
CA ASP A 324 18.71 0.76 0.65
C ASP A 324 17.36 1.30 1.15
N PHE A 325 16.31 1.17 0.32
CA PHE A 325 14.96 1.66 0.60
C PHE A 325 14.00 0.54 1.03
N ILE A 326 14.48 -0.72 1.09
CA ILE A 326 13.66 -1.83 1.60
C ILE A 326 13.26 -1.53 3.04
N HIS A 327 11.94 -1.65 3.32
CA HIS A 327 11.38 -1.43 4.65
C HIS A 327 11.31 0.06 5.08
N GLN A 328 11.42 0.99 4.15
CA GLN A 328 11.14 2.40 4.43
C GLN A 328 9.63 2.61 4.61
N THR A 329 9.26 3.57 5.43
CA THR A 329 7.86 3.79 5.82
C THR A 329 7.17 4.88 5.00
N GLU A 330 7.93 5.76 4.38
CA GLU A 330 7.43 6.84 3.55
C GLU A 330 6.90 6.31 2.21
N SER A 331 5.80 6.89 1.73
CA SER A 331 5.18 6.52 0.46
C SER A 331 6.02 6.87 -0.75
N LEU A 332 6.92 7.87 -0.64
CA LEU A 332 7.93 8.16 -1.64
C LEU A 332 9.16 8.82 -1.02
N ILE A 333 10.33 8.56 -1.63
CA ILE A 333 11.60 9.18 -1.25
C ILE A 333 12.20 9.85 -2.48
N ILE A 334 12.28 11.18 -2.49
CA ILE A 334 12.86 11.95 -3.59
C ILE A 334 14.37 11.74 -3.62
N ASP A 335 14.90 11.34 -4.76
CA ASP A 335 16.36 11.28 -5.02
C ASP A 335 16.86 12.63 -5.54
N GLY A 336 17.43 13.41 -4.64
CA GLY A 336 17.88 14.76 -4.95
C GLY A 336 19.03 14.82 -5.94
N GLN A 337 19.84 13.76 -6.05
CA GLN A 337 20.91 13.70 -7.04
C GLN A 337 20.42 13.46 -8.47
N GLN A 338 19.19 12.98 -8.64
CA GLN A 338 18.56 12.69 -9.92
C GLN A 338 17.60 13.79 -10.40
N LEU A 339 17.55 14.94 -9.69
CA LEU A 339 16.82 16.12 -10.16
C LEU A 339 17.58 16.76 -11.31
N MET A 340 16.93 16.94 -12.46
CA MET A 340 17.53 17.45 -13.69
C MET A 340 16.61 18.44 -14.38
N GLN A 341 17.22 19.37 -15.12
CA GLN A 341 16.50 20.32 -15.97
C GLN A 341 17.17 20.43 -17.34
N VAL A 342 16.35 20.46 -18.37
CA VAL A 342 16.77 20.85 -19.72
C VAL A 342 15.67 21.65 -20.39
N GLY A 343 15.97 22.93 -20.73
CA GLY A 343 14.94 23.84 -21.20
C GLY A 343 13.79 23.94 -20.19
N GLY A 344 12.55 23.80 -20.67
CA GLY A 344 11.34 23.78 -19.83
C GLY A 344 10.93 22.42 -19.28
N GLN A 345 11.81 21.42 -19.32
CA GLN A 345 11.55 20.08 -18.81
C GLN A 345 12.31 19.82 -17.52
N TYR A 346 11.61 19.28 -16.52
CA TYR A 346 12.13 18.97 -15.20
C TYR A 346 11.95 17.49 -14.92
N LYS A 347 13.04 16.80 -14.61
CA LYS A 347 13.02 15.38 -14.26
C LYS A 347 13.11 15.22 -12.74
N VAL A 348 12.18 14.46 -12.18
CA VAL A 348 12.19 14.04 -10.78
C VAL A 348 12.22 12.53 -10.74
N PHE A 349 13.16 11.99 -9.98
CA PHE A 349 13.28 10.57 -9.71
C PHE A 349 12.97 10.33 -8.24
N ALA A 350 12.12 9.33 -7.94
CA ALA A 350 11.77 9.01 -6.58
C ALA A 350 11.61 7.50 -6.38
N TRP A 351 11.98 7.03 -5.20
CA TRP A 351 11.89 5.65 -4.75
C TRP A 351 10.62 5.40 -3.95
N TYR A 352 10.10 4.17 -3.95
CA TYR A 352 9.00 3.72 -3.09
C TYR A 352 9.04 2.21 -2.91
N ASP A 353 8.54 1.75 -1.78
CA ASP A 353 8.44 0.32 -1.43
C ASP A 353 6.98 -0.18 -1.55
#